data_cb9ceda265761b06780bedbc7251e223
#
_entry.id   cb9ceda265761b06780bedbc7251e223
#
_cell.length_a   1.000
_cell.length_b   1.000
_cell.length_c   1.000
_cell.angle_alpha   90.00
_cell.angle_beta   90.00
_cell.angle_gamma   90.00
#
_symmetry.space_group_name_H-M   'P 1'
#
loop_
_entity.id
_entity.type
_entity.pdbx_description
1 polymer ?
#
loop_
_entity_poly.entity_id
_entity_poly.type
_entity_poly.pdbx_seq_one_letter_code
_entity_poly.pdbx_strand_id
1 'polypeptide(L)'
;MIRFKKVSKTFETTAGEVHALCDIDLDIEKGCIFGVIGSSGAGKSTLVRCMNLLERPTSGEVFFDDVNLTELPIKELREMRRKISMIFQQFNLLEQRDALGNVCYPLEISGVSKKEAKEKATELLKMVGLEDRIYSYPAQLSGGQKQRVAIARALATDPDVLLCDEATSALDPGTTRAILDLLKDINEKLGVTIIVITHEMKVVEQICDKVAVVHNGEVVEAGDVRDIFLNPQSKVTRNLLFPQKEGFETAENQKVFRLSFDGQSSNEPVIANLVLECQAKVNI
;
A
#
# COMPACT_ATOMS: atom_id res chain seq x y z
N MET A 1 -4.96 -2.16 15.56
CA MET A 1 -5.91 -2.18 14.40
C MET A 1 -5.86 -3.50 13.64
N ILE A 2 -4.82 -3.80 12.86
CA ILE A 2 -4.62 -5.14 12.27
C ILE A 2 -3.38 -5.77 12.90
N ARG A 3 -3.49 -7.03 13.34
CA ARG A 3 -2.38 -7.77 13.95
C ARG A 3 -2.29 -9.16 13.36
N PHE A 4 -1.10 -9.54 12.95
CA PHE A 4 -0.72 -10.89 12.58
C PHE A 4 0.05 -11.54 13.72
N LYS A 5 -0.28 -12.80 14.02
CA LYS A 5 0.45 -13.61 14.99
C LYS A 5 0.85 -14.92 14.31
N LYS A 6 2.14 -15.05 14.02
CA LYS A 6 2.78 -16.23 13.40
C LYS A 6 2.01 -16.73 12.18
N VAL A 7 1.61 -15.80 11.32
CA VAL A 7 0.84 -16.13 10.13
C VAL A 7 1.72 -16.72 9.05
N SER A 8 1.38 -17.93 8.63
CA SER A 8 2.01 -18.59 7.48
C SER A 8 0.98 -18.95 6.41
N LYS A 9 1.38 -18.88 5.16
CA LYS A 9 0.58 -19.30 4.01
C LYS A 9 1.40 -20.12 3.04
N THR A 10 0.97 -21.35 2.83
CA THR A 10 1.52 -22.26 1.83
C THR A 10 0.45 -22.53 0.76
N PHE A 11 0.85 -22.50 -0.49
CA PHE A 11 0.02 -22.92 -1.63
C PHE A 11 0.54 -24.26 -2.15
N GLU A 12 -0.37 -25.20 -2.34
CA GLU A 12 -0.08 -26.43 -3.07
C GLU A 12 -0.18 -26.18 -4.58
N THR A 13 0.87 -26.47 -5.31
CA THR A 13 0.90 -26.33 -6.77
C THR A 13 1.30 -27.66 -7.43
N THR A 14 1.08 -27.80 -8.72
CA THR A 14 1.53 -28.97 -9.49
C THR A 14 3.05 -29.14 -9.49
N ALA A 15 3.81 -28.09 -9.18
CA ALA A 15 5.27 -28.08 -9.10
C ALA A 15 5.81 -28.27 -7.67
N GLY A 16 4.93 -28.43 -6.66
CA GLY A 16 5.28 -28.53 -5.25
C GLY A 16 4.65 -27.43 -4.38
N GLU A 17 5.05 -27.36 -3.13
CA GLU A 17 4.62 -26.35 -2.16
C GLU A 17 5.34 -25.03 -2.38
N VAL A 18 4.58 -23.93 -2.30
CA VAL A 18 5.08 -22.55 -2.33
C VAL A 18 4.75 -21.89 -1.01
N HIS A 19 5.77 -21.62 -0.20
CA HIS A 19 5.64 -20.88 1.06
C HIS A 19 5.59 -19.38 0.76
N ALA A 20 4.38 -18.83 0.69
CA ALA A 20 4.17 -17.42 0.35
C ALA A 20 4.31 -16.48 1.55
N LEU A 21 4.01 -16.97 2.76
CA LEU A 21 4.22 -16.27 4.03
C LEU A 21 4.77 -17.28 5.06
N CYS A 22 5.74 -16.85 5.86
CA CYS A 22 6.43 -17.65 6.87
C CYS A 22 6.46 -16.88 8.19
N ASP A 23 5.70 -17.36 9.18
CA ASP A 23 5.68 -16.88 10.57
C ASP A 23 5.63 -15.35 10.71
N ILE A 24 4.74 -14.72 9.97
CA ILE A 24 4.58 -13.25 10.01
C ILE A 24 4.02 -12.81 11.36
N ASP A 25 4.77 -11.98 12.05
CA ASP A 25 4.33 -11.15 13.16
C ASP A 25 4.35 -9.69 12.71
N LEU A 26 3.20 -9.01 12.74
CA LEU A 26 3.07 -7.63 12.26
C LEU A 26 1.90 -6.94 12.95
N ASP A 27 2.15 -5.74 13.47
CA ASP A 27 1.12 -4.87 14.04
C ASP A 27 1.00 -3.59 13.20
N ILE A 28 -0.25 -3.27 12.79
CA ILE A 28 -0.59 -2.04 12.06
C ILE A 28 -1.51 -1.20 12.92
N GLU A 29 -1.10 0.01 13.22
CA GLU A 29 -1.83 0.93 14.07
C GLU A 29 -3.05 1.54 13.36
N LYS A 30 -4.00 2.05 14.14
CA LYS A 30 -5.19 2.73 13.62
C LYS A 30 -4.83 4.13 13.13
N GLY A 31 -5.41 4.52 11.99
CA GLY A 31 -5.32 5.88 11.45
C GLY A 31 -4.01 6.21 10.74
N CYS A 32 -3.04 5.28 10.68
CA CYS A 32 -1.80 5.49 9.93
C CYS A 32 -1.94 5.11 8.44
N ILE A 33 -1.05 5.63 7.62
CA ILE A 33 -0.78 5.11 6.28
C ILE A 33 0.43 4.18 6.38
N PHE A 34 0.21 2.90 6.16
CA PHE A 34 1.20 1.84 6.33
C PHE A 34 1.64 1.27 4.98
N GLY A 35 2.94 1.32 4.70
CA GLY A 35 3.53 0.75 3.50
C GLY A 35 3.90 -0.73 3.66
N VAL A 36 3.68 -1.54 2.63
CA VAL A 36 4.22 -2.91 2.51
C VAL A 36 5.06 -2.97 1.25
N ILE A 37 6.37 -3.10 1.41
CA ILE A 37 7.33 -3.09 0.29
C ILE A 37 8.10 -4.40 0.20
N GLY A 38 8.70 -4.64 -0.95
CA GLY A 38 9.50 -5.84 -1.22
C GLY A 38 9.59 -6.13 -2.71
N SER A 39 10.45 -7.05 -3.10
CA SER A 39 10.59 -7.50 -4.49
C SER A 39 9.31 -8.16 -5.04
N SER A 40 9.21 -8.30 -6.35
CA SER A 40 8.15 -9.10 -6.94
C SER A 40 8.21 -10.55 -6.43
N GLY A 41 7.06 -11.14 -6.11
CA GLY A 41 6.98 -12.48 -5.54
C GLY A 41 7.33 -12.59 -4.05
N ALA A 42 7.66 -11.51 -3.35
CA ALA A 42 8.03 -11.54 -1.92
C ALA A 42 6.90 -11.95 -0.96
N GLY A 43 5.63 -12.04 -1.43
CA GLY A 43 4.47 -12.38 -0.60
C GLY A 43 3.55 -11.22 -0.25
N LYS A 44 3.83 -9.99 -0.71
CA LYS A 44 3.08 -8.76 -0.35
C LYS A 44 1.57 -8.87 -0.60
N SER A 45 1.17 -9.22 -1.82
CA SER A 45 -0.27 -9.35 -2.16
C SER A 45 -0.94 -10.48 -1.37
N THR A 46 -0.21 -11.57 -1.07
CA THR A 46 -0.70 -12.65 -0.20
C THR A 46 -0.91 -12.13 1.21
N LEU A 47 0.04 -11.37 1.75
CA LEU A 47 -0.07 -10.75 3.07
C LEU A 47 -1.33 -9.89 3.19
N VAL A 48 -1.56 -8.99 2.22
CA VAL A 48 -2.75 -8.12 2.23
C VAL A 48 -4.06 -8.89 2.04
N ARG A 49 -4.06 -9.93 1.21
CA ARG A 49 -5.25 -10.79 1.07
C ARG A 49 -5.53 -11.60 2.34
N CYS A 50 -4.52 -11.86 3.16
CA CYS A 50 -4.73 -12.45 4.49
C CYS A 50 -5.30 -11.43 5.48
N MET A 51 -5.09 -10.11 5.34
CA MET A 51 -5.65 -9.08 6.23
C MET A 51 -7.18 -9.08 6.26
N ASN A 52 -7.80 -9.34 5.10
CA ASN A 52 -9.26 -9.45 4.99
C ASN A 52 -9.75 -10.90 4.79
N LEU A 53 -8.88 -11.88 4.97
CA LEU A 53 -9.10 -13.31 4.74
C LEU A 53 -9.67 -13.66 3.36
N LEU A 54 -9.39 -12.86 2.32
CA LEU A 54 -9.58 -13.30 0.93
C LEU A 54 -8.71 -14.52 0.65
N GLU A 55 -7.50 -14.55 1.24
CA GLU A 55 -6.69 -15.75 1.40
C GLU A 55 -6.66 -16.14 2.87
N ARG A 56 -7.12 -17.34 3.20
CA ARG A 56 -6.99 -17.85 4.56
C ARG A 56 -5.55 -18.31 4.81
N PRO A 57 -4.92 -17.91 5.93
CA PRO A 57 -3.63 -18.45 6.30
C PRO A 57 -3.69 -19.97 6.50
N THR A 58 -2.56 -20.65 6.30
CA THR A 58 -2.41 -22.08 6.59
C THR A 58 -2.26 -22.31 8.09
N SER A 59 -1.59 -21.36 8.77
CA SER A 59 -1.44 -21.34 10.24
C SER A 59 -1.32 -19.90 10.75
N GLY A 60 -1.44 -19.74 12.07
CA GLY A 60 -1.42 -18.43 12.73
C GLY A 60 -2.77 -17.73 12.73
N GLU A 61 -2.79 -16.53 13.27
CA GLU A 61 -4.01 -15.78 13.56
C GLU A 61 -3.94 -14.37 13.00
N VAL A 62 -5.06 -13.87 12.47
CA VAL A 62 -5.23 -12.50 12.00
C VAL A 62 -6.30 -11.81 12.81
N PHE A 63 -5.94 -10.71 13.45
CA PHE A 63 -6.85 -9.90 14.25
C PHE A 63 -7.16 -8.58 13.56
N PHE A 64 -8.41 -8.18 13.70
CA PHE A 64 -8.89 -6.83 13.41
C PHE A 64 -9.45 -6.24 14.70
N ASP A 65 -8.80 -5.24 15.24
CA ASP A 65 -8.92 -4.81 16.62
C ASP A 65 -8.72 -6.02 17.57
N ASP A 66 -9.72 -6.34 18.39
CA ASP A 66 -9.65 -7.48 19.31
C ASP A 66 -10.34 -8.75 18.77
N VAL A 67 -10.80 -8.72 17.50
CA VAL A 67 -11.54 -9.84 16.90
C VAL A 67 -10.60 -10.71 16.08
N ASN A 68 -10.49 -11.99 16.42
CA ASN A 68 -9.77 -12.98 15.62
C ASN A 68 -10.57 -13.34 14.37
N LEU A 69 -10.16 -12.81 13.22
CA LEU A 69 -10.83 -13.03 11.94
C LEU A 69 -10.76 -14.49 11.48
N THR A 70 -9.67 -15.21 11.83
CA THR A 70 -9.45 -16.59 11.38
C THR A 70 -10.45 -17.58 11.96
N GLU A 71 -11.05 -17.26 13.10
CA GLU A 71 -12.04 -18.09 13.78
C GLU A 71 -13.49 -17.75 13.40
N LEU A 72 -13.71 -16.61 12.73
CA LEU A 72 -15.05 -16.16 12.44
C LEU A 72 -15.77 -17.09 11.44
N PRO A 73 -17.06 -17.35 11.68
CA PRO A 73 -17.92 -17.96 10.67
C PRO A 73 -18.10 -17.02 9.47
N ILE A 74 -18.36 -17.59 8.29
CA ILE A 74 -18.42 -16.86 7.02
C ILE A 74 -19.37 -15.64 7.07
N LYS A 75 -20.48 -15.74 7.80
CA LYS A 75 -21.46 -14.65 7.90
C LYS A 75 -20.85 -13.43 8.62
N GLU A 76 -20.22 -13.65 9.76
CA GLU A 76 -19.59 -12.60 10.56
C GLU A 76 -18.36 -12.03 9.83
N LEU A 77 -17.57 -12.89 9.18
CA LEU A 77 -16.45 -12.45 8.37
C LEU A 77 -16.88 -11.51 7.23
N ARG A 78 -18.06 -11.73 6.62
CA ARG A 78 -18.60 -10.81 5.60
C ARG A 78 -18.92 -9.44 6.16
N GLU A 79 -19.43 -9.36 7.39
CA GLU A 79 -19.64 -8.07 8.08
C GLU A 79 -18.31 -7.38 8.38
N MET A 80 -17.31 -8.12 8.85
CA MET A 80 -15.97 -7.56 9.08
C MET A 80 -15.31 -7.06 7.79
N ARG A 81 -15.51 -7.75 6.67
CA ARG A 81 -15.01 -7.31 5.35
C ARG A 81 -15.62 -6.01 4.85
N ARG A 82 -16.77 -5.57 5.36
CA ARG A 82 -17.31 -4.24 5.06
C ARG A 82 -16.46 -3.13 5.68
N LYS A 83 -15.79 -3.44 6.81
CA LYS A 83 -14.89 -2.52 7.50
C LYS A 83 -13.47 -2.54 6.93
N ILE A 84 -13.12 -3.55 6.13
CA ILE A 84 -11.81 -3.71 5.52
C ILE A 84 -11.98 -3.77 4.01
N SER A 85 -12.09 -2.61 3.37
CA SER A 85 -12.24 -2.49 1.92
C SER A 85 -10.93 -2.64 1.18
N MET A 86 -11.01 -3.01 -0.10
CA MET A 86 -9.82 -3.24 -0.93
C MET A 86 -9.94 -2.56 -2.29
N ILE A 87 -8.87 -1.89 -2.69
CA ILE A 87 -8.62 -1.36 -4.02
C ILE A 87 -7.62 -2.30 -4.71
N PHE A 88 -8.01 -2.82 -5.87
CA PHE A 88 -7.22 -3.78 -6.63
C PHE A 88 -6.39 -3.09 -7.71
N GLN A 89 -5.29 -3.68 -8.10
CA GLN A 89 -4.38 -3.21 -9.14
C GLN A 89 -5.08 -2.89 -10.48
N GLN A 90 -6.07 -3.69 -10.88
CA GLN A 90 -6.80 -3.55 -12.15
C GLN A 90 -8.14 -2.81 -12.02
N PHE A 91 -8.32 -1.98 -10.97
CA PHE A 91 -9.56 -1.25 -10.67
C PHE A 91 -10.78 -2.13 -10.40
N ASN A 92 -10.96 -3.22 -11.13
CA ASN A 92 -12.06 -4.20 -11.05
C ASN A 92 -13.45 -3.52 -11.05
N LEU A 93 -13.63 -2.53 -11.92
CA LEU A 93 -14.92 -1.87 -12.10
C LEU A 93 -15.89 -2.79 -12.86
N LEU A 94 -17.17 -2.66 -12.52
CA LEU A 94 -18.24 -3.33 -13.24
C LEU A 94 -18.47 -2.61 -14.56
N GLU A 95 -18.02 -3.18 -15.67
CA GLU A 95 -18.06 -2.56 -17.01
C GLU A 95 -19.50 -2.24 -17.49
N GLN A 96 -20.50 -2.96 -16.98
CA GLN A 96 -21.92 -2.79 -17.31
C GLN A 96 -22.61 -1.72 -16.45
N ARG A 97 -21.90 -1.08 -15.52
CA ARG A 97 -22.40 -0.02 -14.65
C ARG A 97 -21.61 1.26 -14.87
N ASP A 98 -22.27 2.41 -14.83
CA ASP A 98 -21.63 3.71 -14.78
C ASP A 98 -20.87 3.91 -13.45
N ALA A 99 -20.19 5.04 -13.29
CA ALA A 99 -19.44 5.37 -12.06
C ALA A 99 -20.35 5.34 -10.82
N LEU A 100 -21.56 5.93 -10.91
CA LEU A 100 -22.53 5.92 -9.83
C LEU A 100 -22.94 4.50 -9.45
N GLY A 101 -23.30 3.67 -10.44
CA GLY A 101 -23.69 2.28 -10.21
C GLY A 101 -22.57 1.43 -9.63
N ASN A 102 -21.31 1.71 -9.99
CA ASN A 102 -20.15 1.06 -9.36
C ASN A 102 -20.03 1.40 -7.87
N VAL A 103 -20.20 2.67 -7.48
CA VAL A 103 -20.12 3.10 -6.08
C VAL A 103 -21.37 2.68 -5.29
N CYS A 104 -22.55 2.64 -5.90
CA CYS A 104 -23.77 2.13 -5.25
C CYS A 104 -23.69 0.63 -4.94
N TYR A 105 -22.95 -0.16 -5.72
CA TYR A 105 -22.99 -1.61 -5.66
C TYR A 105 -22.70 -2.21 -4.26
N PRO A 106 -21.65 -1.84 -3.52
CA PRO A 106 -21.43 -2.32 -2.17
C PRO A 106 -22.55 -1.92 -1.18
N LEU A 107 -23.18 -0.77 -1.37
CA LEU A 107 -24.32 -0.33 -0.58
C LEU A 107 -25.59 -1.17 -0.86
N GLU A 108 -25.85 -1.47 -2.13
CA GLU A 108 -26.94 -2.36 -2.56
C GLU A 108 -26.82 -3.74 -1.91
N ILE A 109 -25.62 -4.35 -1.94
CA ILE A 109 -25.33 -5.64 -1.29
C ILE A 109 -25.51 -5.55 0.23
N SER A 110 -25.24 -4.39 0.80
CA SER A 110 -25.38 -4.14 2.24
C SER A 110 -26.82 -3.91 2.67
N GLY A 111 -27.78 -3.87 1.73
CA GLY A 111 -29.20 -3.68 2.00
C GLY A 111 -29.61 -2.22 2.21
N VAL A 112 -28.76 -1.26 1.85
CA VAL A 112 -29.08 0.17 1.88
C VAL A 112 -30.12 0.50 0.81
N SER A 113 -31.07 1.39 1.11
CA SER A 113 -32.10 1.78 0.16
C SER A 113 -31.48 2.43 -1.08
N LYS A 114 -32.12 2.24 -2.26
CA LYS A 114 -31.63 2.79 -3.54
C LYS A 114 -31.43 4.31 -3.48
N LYS A 115 -32.29 5.03 -2.74
CA LYS A 115 -32.21 6.48 -2.60
C LYS A 115 -30.97 6.87 -1.80
N GLU A 116 -30.80 6.31 -0.63
CA GLU A 116 -29.65 6.58 0.25
C GLU A 116 -28.32 6.15 -0.41
N ALA A 117 -28.31 4.98 -1.08
CA ALA A 117 -27.13 4.53 -1.81
C ALA A 117 -26.72 5.51 -2.91
N LYS A 118 -27.69 6.06 -3.66
CA LYS A 118 -27.45 7.04 -4.71
C LYS A 118 -26.96 8.38 -4.17
N GLU A 119 -27.52 8.86 -3.07
CA GLU A 119 -27.11 10.10 -2.41
C GLU A 119 -25.67 9.97 -1.93
N LYS A 120 -25.35 8.94 -1.17
CA LYS A 120 -23.99 8.67 -0.66
C LYS A 120 -22.96 8.46 -1.78
N ALA A 121 -23.30 7.67 -2.79
CA ALA A 121 -22.41 7.44 -3.94
C ALA A 121 -22.11 8.74 -4.71
N THR A 122 -23.10 9.63 -4.83
CA THR A 122 -22.91 10.96 -5.46
C THR A 122 -21.95 11.83 -4.65
N GLU A 123 -22.07 11.84 -3.33
CA GLU A 123 -21.17 12.58 -2.43
C GLU A 123 -19.73 12.05 -2.52
N LEU A 124 -19.57 10.73 -2.52
CA LEU A 124 -18.25 10.10 -2.66
C LEU A 124 -17.60 10.38 -4.02
N LEU A 125 -18.39 10.37 -5.12
CA LEU A 125 -17.86 10.73 -6.44
C LEU A 125 -17.46 12.20 -6.51
N LYS A 126 -18.16 13.11 -5.85
CA LYS A 126 -17.75 14.51 -5.70
C LYS A 126 -16.46 14.61 -4.86
N MET A 127 -16.37 13.89 -3.74
CA MET A 127 -15.17 13.86 -2.89
C MET A 127 -13.92 13.48 -3.67
N VAL A 128 -14.01 12.53 -4.60
CA VAL A 128 -12.90 12.13 -5.45
C VAL A 128 -12.72 12.96 -6.73
N GLY A 129 -13.51 14.06 -6.90
CA GLY A 129 -13.43 15.00 -8.02
C GLY A 129 -13.95 14.42 -9.34
N LEU A 130 -15.08 13.71 -9.30
CA LEU A 130 -15.71 13.09 -10.48
C LEU A 130 -17.19 13.51 -10.64
N GLU A 131 -17.57 14.69 -10.17
CA GLU A 131 -18.93 15.21 -10.30
C GLU A 131 -19.43 15.30 -11.74
N ASP A 132 -18.54 15.59 -12.68
CA ASP A 132 -18.86 15.67 -14.13
C ASP A 132 -18.89 14.30 -14.83
N ARG A 133 -18.54 13.23 -14.13
CA ARG A 133 -18.37 11.87 -14.67
C ARG A 133 -19.24 10.81 -14.00
N ILE A 134 -20.20 11.23 -13.19
CA ILE A 134 -21.06 10.36 -12.38
C ILE A 134 -21.75 9.27 -13.20
N TYR A 135 -22.17 9.59 -14.43
CA TYR A 135 -22.86 8.66 -15.34
C TYR A 135 -21.96 8.09 -16.44
N SER A 136 -20.63 8.30 -16.36
CA SER A 136 -19.68 7.73 -17.32
C SER A 136 -19.44 6.26 -17.03
N TYR A 137 -19.42 5.43 -18.09
CA TYR A 137 -19.06 4.03 -17.98
C TYR A 137 -17.53 3.87 -17.92
N PRO A 138 -17.00 2.75 -17.38
CA PRO A 138 -15.56 2.52 -17.27
C PRO A 138 -14.80 2.70 -18.58
N ALA A 139 -15.37 2.28 -19.70
CA ALA A 139 -14.77 2.46 -21.03
C ALA A 139 -14.56 3.93 -21.45
N GLN A 140 -15.28 4.86 -20.83
CA GLN A 140 -15.22 6.31 -21.10
C GLN A 140 -14.29 7.07 -20.13
N LEU A 141 -13.69 6.36 -19.16
CA LEU A 141 -12.87 6.95 -18.12
C LEU A 141 -11.38 6.68 -18.36
N SER A 142 -10.54 7.67 -18.07
CA SER A 142 -9.09 7.49 -18.01
C SER A 142 -8.69 6.56 -16.86
N GLY A 143 -7.46 6.04 -16.86
CA GLY A 143 -6.94 5.19 -15.79
C GLY A 143 -7.07 5.85 -14.40
N GLY A 144 -6.68 7.13 -14.29
CA GLY A 144 -6.82 7.88 -13.04
C GLY A 144 -8.27 8.10 -12.60
N GLN A 145 -9.20 8.32 -13.56
CA GLN A 145 -10.62 8.43 -13.27
C GLN A 145 -11.20 7.07 -12.81
N LYS A 146 -10.83 5.96 -13.45
CA LYS A 146 -11.19 4.61 -13.00
C LYS A 146 -10.71 4.34 -11.58
N GLN A 147 -9.48 4.77 -11.25
CA GLN A 147 -8.93 4.64 -9.90
C GLN A 147 -9.72 5.44 -8.88
N ARG A 148 -10.11 6.68 -9.21
CA ARG A 148 -10.95 7.50 -8.35
C ARG A 148 -12.34 6.87 -8.11
N VAL A 149 -12.95 6.25 -9.12
CA VAL A 149 -14.19 5.48 -8.96
C VAL A 149 -13.97 4.26 -8.04
N ALA A 150 -12.85 3.55 -8.20
CA ALA A 150 -12.51 2.40 -7.34
C ALA A 150 -12.30 2.83 -5.87
N ILE A 151 -11.66 3.99 -5.64
CA ILE A 151 -11.52 4.59 -4.31
C ILE A 151 -12.90 4.95 -3.72
N ALA A 152 -13.73 5.66 -4.47
CA ALA A 152 -15.09 6.03 -4.02
C ALA A 152 -15.93 4.78 -3.69
N ARG A 153 -15.85 3.74 -4.52
CA ARG A 153 -16.52 2.44 -4.28
C ARG A 153 -16.02 1.78 -3.00
N ALA A 154 -14.71 1.81 -2.75
CA ALA A 154 -14.12 1.21 -1.55
C ALA A 154 -14.54 1.97 -0.27
N LEU A 155 -14.77 3.28 -0.35
CA LEU A 155 -15.25 4.11 0.76
C LEU A 155 -16.76 3.99 1.02
N ALA A 156 -17.53 3.39 0.11
CA ALA A 156 -18.99 3.39 0.18
C ALA A 156 -19.56 2.75 1.47
N THR A 157 -18.87 1.78 2.03
CA THR A 157 -19.28 1.07 3.26
C THR A 157 -18.73 1.68 4.55
N ASP A 158 -18.17 2.90 4.52
CA ASP A 158 -17.47 3.55 5.65
C ASP A 158 -16.43 2.60 6.30
N PRO A 159 -15.42 2.18 5.56
CA PRO A 159 -14.44 1.24 6.07
C PRO A 159 -13.53 1.89 7.12
N ASP A 160 -13.11 1.09 8.09
CA ASP A 160 -12.05 1.49 9.04
C ASP A 160 -10.66 1.31 8.43
N VAL A 161 -10.53 0.40 7.44
CA VAL A 161 -9.27 0.08 6.74
C VAL A 161 -9.48 0.03 5.23
N LEU A 162 -8.54 0.65 4.49
CA LEU A 162 -8.46 0.63 3.05
C LEU A 162 -7.16 -0.07 2.61
N LEU A 163 -7.28 -1.24 1.98
CA LEU A 163 -6.17 -1.99 1.43
C LEU A 163 -5.94 -1.58 -0.02
N CYS A 164 -4.74 -1.11 -0.37
CA CYS A 164 -4.38 -0.66 -1.72
C CYS A 164 -3.32 -1.61 -2.30
N ASP A 165 -3.74 -2.57 -3.13
CA ASP A 165 -2.85 -3.52 -3.80
C ASP A 165 -2.36 -2.92 -5.12
N GLU A 166 -1.12 -2.39 -5.13
CA GLU A 166 -0.47 -1.73 -6.27
C GLU A 166 -1.37 -0.71 -6.99
N ALA A 167 -2.12 0.08 -6.22
CA ALA A 167 -3.19 0.96 -6.70
C ALA A 167 -2.72 2.07 -7.69
N THR A 168 -1.43 2.25 -7.88
CA THR A 168 -0.85 3.28 -8.76
C THR A 168 0.03 2.72 -9.87
N SER A 169 0.31 1.41 -9.90
CA SER A 169 1.27 0.79 -10.82
C SER A 169 0.93 0.92 -12.31
N ALA A 170 -0.35 1.12 -12.65
CA ALA A 170 -0.85 1.26 -14.02
C ALA A 170 -1.05 2.73 -14.45
N LEU A 171 -0.58 3.70 -13.64
CA LEU A 171 -0.82 5.13 -13.85
C LEU A 171 0.48 5.86 -14.22
N ASP A 172 0.34 6.97 -14.94
CA ASP A 172 1.46 7.88 -15.19
C ASP A 172 1.88 8.62 -13.89
N PRO A 173 3.11 9.14 -13.80
CA PRO A 173 3.63 9.75 -12.57
C PRO A 173 2.81 10.93 -12.06
N GLY A 174 2.21 11.74 -12.95
CA GLY A 174 1.38 12.88 -12.54
C GLY A 174 0.06 12.42 -11.93
N THR A 175 -0.58 11.44 -12.54
CA THR A 175 -1.81 10.82 -12.04
C THR A 175 -1.54 10.06 -10.74
N THR A 176 -0.40 9.33 -10.64
CA THR A 176 0.03 8.66 -9.41
C THR A 176 0.06 9.65 -8.24
N ARG A 177 0.75 10.77 -8.40
CA ARG A 177 0.83 11.80 -7.36
C ARG A 177 -0.55 12.28 -6.91
N ALA A 178 -1.43 12.60 -7.86
CA ALA A 178 -2.79 13.06 -7.55
C ALA A 178 -3.64 12.01 -6.83
N ILE A 179 -3.42 10.72 -7.07
CA ILE A 179 -4.07 9.62 -6.32
C ILE A 179 -3.49 9.48 -4.93
N LEU A 180 -2.17 9.62 -4.76
CA LEU A 180 -1.52 9.56 -3.45
C LEU A 180 -1.97 10.74 -2.56
N ASP A 181 -2.03 11.95 -3.10
CA ASP A 181 -2.54 13.13 -2.40
C ASP A 181 -4.00 12.93 -1.97
N LEU A 182 -4.84 12.34 -2.85
CA LEU A 182 -6.21 11.99 -2.53
C LEU A 182 -6.30 10.96 -1.38
N LEU A 183 -5.47 9.93 -1.39
CA LEU A 183 -5.45 8.93 -0.31
C LEU A 183 -5.03 9.56 1.02
N LYS A 184 -4.04 10.45 1.00
CA LYS A 184 -3.63 11.20 2.18
C LYS A 184 -4.75 12.09 2.71
N ASP A 185 -5.42 12.82 1.85
CA ASP A 185 -6.60 13.62 2.18
C ASP A 185 -7.72 12.78 2.83
N ILE A 186 -7.97 11.58 2.30
CA ILE A 186 -8.95 10.63 2.84
C ILE A 186 -8.54 10.16 4.24
N ASN A 187 -7.26 9.80 4.43
CA ASN A 187 -6.76 9.40 5.74
C ASN A 187 -6.93 10.54 6.77
N GLU A 188 -6.49 11.75 6.43
CA GLU A 188 -6.56 12.91 7.33
C GLU A 188 -8.00 13.32 7.67
N LYS A 189 -8.91 13.29 6.70
CA LYS A 189 -10.32 13.76 6.89
C LYS A 189 -11.21 12.70 7.51
N LEU A 190 -11.02 11.43 7.18
CA LEU A 190 -11.90 10.34 7.61
C LEU A 190 -11.29 9.46 8.71
N GLY A 191 -9.99 9.59 9.00
CA GLY A 191 -9.29 8.75 9.97
C GLY A 191 -9.16 7.28 9.57
N VAL A 192 -9.36 6.96 8.28
CA VAL A 192 -9.28 5.60 7.75
C VAL A 192 -7.82 5.16 7.72
N THR A 193 -7.53 3.97 8.26
CA THR A 193 -6.21 3.35 8.13
C THR A 193 -5.99 2.91 6.69
N ILE A 194 -4.87 3.31 6.07
CA ILE A 194 -4.57 2.95 4.68
C ILE A 194 -3.35 2.04 4.64
N ILE A 195 -3.45 0.91 3.95
CA ILE A 195 -2.34 -0.01 3.76
C ILE A 195 -2.00 -0.05 2.27
N VAL A 196 -0.81 0.40 1.92
CA VAL A 196 -0.35 0.54 0.53
C VAL A 196 0.68 -0.52 0.22
N ILE A 197 0.38 -1.40 -0.74
CA ILE A 197 1.39 -2.27 -1.32
C ILE A 197 2.01 -1.58 -2.52
N THR A 198 3.32 -1.53 -2.54
CA THR A 198 4.06 -1.00 -3.69
C THR A 198 5.48 -1.57 -3.75
N HIS A 199 6.05 -1.54 -4.92
CA HIS A 199 7.50 -1.72 -5.13
C HIS A 199 8.19 -0.39 -5.40
N GLU A 200 7.45 0.73 -5.41
CA GLU A 200 7.96 2.08 -5.65
C GLU A 200 8.28 2.79 -4.33
N MET A 201 9.56 2.94 -4.02
CA MET A 201 10.02 3.57 -2.78
C MET A 201 9.54 5.02 -2.64
N LYS A 202 9.44 5.75 -3.75
CA LYS A 202 8.93 7.14 -3.77
C LYS A 202 7.49 7.26 -3.27
N VAL A 203 6.65 6.26 -3.53
CA VAL A 203 5.27 6.20 -3.01
C VAL A 203 5.28 6.13 -1.49
N VAL A 204 6.15 5.27 -0.94
CA VAL A 204 6.27 5.10 0.51
C VAL A 204 6.76 6.38 1.19
N GLU A 205 7.83 6.99 0.65
CA GLU A 205 8.36 8.25 1.17
C GLU A 205 7.32 9.39 1.14
N GLN A 206 6.44 9.40 0.14
CA GLN A 206 5.50 10.49 -0.06
C GLN A 206 4.33 10.47 0.91
N ILE A 207 3.78 9.28 1.23
CA ILE A 207 2.52 9.20 1.97
C ILE A 207 2.53 8.30 3.21
N CYS A 208 3.49 7.36 3.35
CA CYS A 208 3.44 6.39 4.44
C CYS A 208 4.10 6.94 5.72
N ASP A 209 3.50 6.64 6.86
CA ASP A 209 4.07 6.91 8.18
C ASP A 209 5.03 5.79 8.60
N LYS A 210 4.59 4.55 8.40
CA LYS A 210 5.32 3.32 8.75
C LYS A 210 5.40 2.38 7.56
N VAL A 211 6.36 1.48 7.59
CA VAL A 211 6.59 0.52 6.51
C VAL A 211 7.03 -0.83 7.05
N ALA A 212 6.60 -1.91 6.38
CA ALA A 212 7.17 -3.25 6.53
C ALA A 212 7.82 -3.69 5.23
N VAL A 213 9.02 -4.24 5.35
CA VAL A 213 9.78 -4.83 4.25
C VAL A 213 9.57 -6.33 4.24
N VAL A 214 9.01 -6.83 3.16
CA VAL A 214 8.72 -8.26 2.97
C VAL A 214 9.73 -8.87 2.00
N HIS A 215 10.31 -9.99 2.38
CA HIS A 215 11.25 -10.74 1.57
C HIS A 215 11.09 -12.24 1.80
N ASN A 216 10.93 -13.01 0.72
CA ASN A 216 10.75 -14.47 0.77
C ASN A 216 9.67 -14.92 1.79
N GLY A 217 8.57 -14.19 1.86
CA GLY A 217 7.46 -14.51 2.76
C GLY A 217 7.64 -14.07 4.21
N GLU A 218 8.73 -13.40 4.56
CA GLU A 218 9.02 -12.92 5.92
C GLU A 218 9.01 -11.39 5.98
N VAL A 219 8.65 -10.82 7.14
CA VAL A 219 8.87 -9.40 7.45
C VAL A 219 10.28 -9.27 8.00
N VAL A 220 11.19 -8.74 7.18
CA VAL A 220 12.61 -8.62 7.55
C VAL A 220 12.92 -7.34 8.31
N GLU A 221 12.05 -6.33 8.19
CA GLU A 221 12.19 -5.06 8.89
C GLU A 221 10.84 -4.32 8.89
N ALA A 222 10.48 -3.68 10.00
CA ALA A 222 9.29 -2.82 10.08
C ALA A 222 9.53 -1.66 11.06
N GLY A 223 8.98 -0.48 10.76
CA GLY A 223 9.13 0.71 11.59
C GLY A 223 8.70 1.99 10.87
N ASP A 224 9.08 3.12 11.44
CA ASP A 224 8.84 4.42 10.84
C ASP A 224 9.60 4.57 9.50
N VAL A 225 8.93 5.13 8.50
CA VAL A 225 9.52 5.28 7.14
C VAL A 225 10.85 6.01 7.21
N ARG A 226 10.91 7.10 7.98
CA ARG A 226 12.13 7.89 8.12
C ARG A 226 13.31 7.06 8.64
N ASP A 227 13.10 6.27 9.67
CA ASP A 227 14.16 5.49 10.31
C ASP A 227 14.66 4.39 9.38
N ILE A 228 13.74 3.67 8.72
CA ILE A 228 14.09 2.59 7.78
C ILE A 228 14.82 3.13 6.56
N PHE A 229 14.43 4.31 6.04
CA PHE A 229 15.05 4.89 4.87
C PHE A 229 16.42 5.51 5.15
N LEU A 230 16.62 6.10 6.33
CA LEU A 230 17.91 6.70 6.73
C LEU A 230 18.91 5.65 7.23
N ASN A 231 18.45 4.66 7.97
CA ASN A 231 19.31 3.69 8.65
C ASN A 231 18.78 2.26 8.58
N PRO A 232 18.67 1.67 7.37
CA PRO A 232 18.16 0.30 7.21
C PRO A 232 19.07 -0.70 7.91
N GLN A 233 18.51 -1.51 8.80
CA GLN A 233 19.24 -2.51 9.57
C GLN A 233 19.44 -3.79 8.76
N SER A 234 18.41 -4.20 8.01
CA SER A 234 18.48 -5.39 7.16
C SER A 234 19.31 -5.13 5.90
N LYS A 235 20.15 -6.10 5.54
CA LYS A 235 20.87 -6.09 4.25
C LYS A 235 19.88 -6.09 3.07
N VAL A 236 18.75 -6.77 3.21
CA VAL A 236 17.68 -6.83 2.20
C VAL A 236 17.07 -5.45 2.00
N THR A 237 16.70 -4.77 3.08
CA THR A 237 16.15 -3.40 3.05
C THR A 237 17.15 -2.45 2.40
N ARG A 238 18.42 -2.54 2.79
CA ARG A 238 19.49 -1.72 2.21
C ARG A 238 19.62 -1.92 0.69
N ASN A 239 19.60 -3.15 0.23
CA ASN A 239 19.66 -3.45 -1.20
C ASN A 239 18.41 -3.02 -1.95
N LEU A 240 17.24 -3.08 -1.31
CA LEU A 240 15.96 -2.66 -1.90
C LEU A 240 15.89 -1.13 -2.04
N LEU A 241 16.28 -0.41 -1.00
CA LEU A 241 16.29 1.07 -1.00
C LEU A 241 17.43 1.62 -1.85
N PHE A 242 18.56 0.92 -1.85
CA PHE A 242 19.80 1.36 -2.46
C PHE A 242 20.36 0.27 -3.37
N PRO A 243 19.69 -0.05 -4.47
CA PRO A 243 20.22 -1.04 -5.41
C PRO A 243 21.63 -0.62 -5.83
N GLN A 244 22.58 -1.51 -5.62
CA GLN A 244 23.94 -1.30 -6.13
C GLN A 244 23.82 -1.23 -7.65
N LYS A 245 24.20 -0.10 -8.24
CA LYS A 245 24.41 -0.05 -9.68
C LYS A 245 25.59 -0.97 -9.98
N GLU A 246 25.35 -2.12 -10.57
CA GLU A 246 26.39 -2.93 -11.17
C GLU A 246 27.14 -2.04 -12.17
N GLY A 247 28.42 -1.84 -11.97
CA GLY A 247 29.24 -1.11 -12.96
C GLY A 247 30.11 0.02 -12.45
N PHE A 248 30.20 0.30 -11.15
CA PHE A 248 31.33 1.09 -10.66
C PHE A 248 32.52 0.16 -10.44
N GLU A 249 33.32 -0.08 -11.50
CA GLU A 249 34.67 -0.56 -11.33
C GLU A 249 35.44 0.53 -10.57
N THR A 250 35.63 0.31 -9.26
CA THR A 250 36.50 1.19 -8.48
C THR A 250 37.94 0.83 -8.82
N ALA A 251 38.72 1.80 -9.32
CA ALA A 251 40.16 1.63 -9.40
C ALA A 251 40.74 1.31 -8.01
N GLU A 252 41.85 0.58 -7.94
CA GLU A 252 42.43 -0.02 -6.72
C GLU A 252 42.60 0.92 -5.51
N ASN A 253 42.38 2.24 -5.65
CA ASN A 253 42.52 3.25 -4.58
C ASN A 253 41.30 4.17 -4.45
N GLN A 254 40.12 3.78 -4.94
CA GLN A 254 38.90 4.57 -4.84
C GLN A 254 37.93 3.96 -3.85
N LYS A 255 37.33 4.82 -3.02
CA LYS A 255 36.22 4.45 -2.13
C LYS A 255 34.95 5.14 -2.62
N VAL A 256 33.88 4.41 -2.75
CA VAL A 256 32.57 4.95 -3.07
C VAL A 256 31.82 5.17 -1.78
N PHE A 257 31.34 6.40 -1.59
CA PHE A 257 30.48 6.78 -0.48
C PHE A 257 29.14 7.23 -1.04
N ARG A 258 28.07 6.88 -0.35
CA ARG A 258 26.75 7.42 -0.61
C ARG A 258 26.41 8.39 0.49
N LEU A 259 25.99 9.60 0.11
CA LEU A 259 25.49 10.61 1.03
C LEU A 259 23.96 10.64 0.91
N SER A 260 23.27 10.49 2.02
CA SER A 260 21.82 10.66 2.12
C SER A 260 21.55 11.90 2.98
N PHE A 261 20.74 12.80 2.46
CA PHE A 261 20.36 14.03 3.15
C PHE A 261 18.93 13.89 3.65
N ASP A 262 18.67 14.24 4.90
CA ASP A 262 17.34 14.56 5.35
C ASP A 262 16.97 15.97 4.86
N GLY A 263 15.66 16.29 4.81
CA GLY A 263 15.22 17.59 4.29
C GLY A 263 15.74 18.81 5.07
N GLN A 264 16.31 18.61 6.25
CA GLN A 264 16.89 19.69 7.08
C GLN A 264 18.36 19.98 6.73
N SER A 265 19.11 18.94 6.39
CA SER A 265 20.55 19.03 6.05
C SER A 265 20.83 19.23 4.55
N SER A 266 19.81 19.21 3.70
CA SER A 266 19.98 19.35 2.24
C SER A 266 20.54 20.71 1.78
N ASN A 267 20.48 21.75 2.62
CA ASN A 267 20.99 23.09 2.32
C ASN A 267 22.46 23.30 2.78
N GLU A 268 23.05 22.34 3.46
CA GLU A 268 24.45 22.44 3.88
C GLU A 268 25.41 22.03 2.75
N PRO A 269 26.53 22.73 2.57
CA PRO A 269 27.51 22.40 1.53
C PRO A 269 28.40 21.21 1.97
N VAL A 270 27.74 20.05 2.27
CA VAL A 270 28.41 18.87 2.85
C VAL A 270 29.56 18.36 1.99
N ILE A 271 29.37 18.32 0.65
CA ILE A 271 30.42 17.86 -0.28
C ILE A 271 31.58 18.84 -0.30
N ALA A 272 31.33 20.15 -0.29
CA ALA A 272 32.37 21.15 -0.26
C ALA A 272 33.16 21.08 1.06
N ASN A 273 32.48 20.93 2.19
CA ASN A 273 33.11 20.77 3.50
C ASN A 273 33.95 19.50 3.56
N LEU A 274 33.44 18.38 3.05
CA LEU A 274 34.16 17.10 3.01
C LEU A 274 35.45 17.20 2.16
N VAL A 275 35.39 17.88 1.02
CA VAL A 275 36.58 18.12 0.17
C VAL A 275 37.60 19.00 0.91
N LEU A 276 37.15 20.04 1.60
CA LEU A 276 38.05 20.99 2.31
C LEU A 276 38.66 20.33 3.57
N GLU A 277 37.87 19.65 4.38
CA GLU A 277 38.34 19.07 5.63
C GLU A 277 39.16 17.79 5.41
N CYS A 278 38.79 16.95 4.49
CA CYS A 278 39.50 15.69 4.22
C CYS A 278 40.58 15.81 3.16
N GLN A 279 40.72 16.97 2.49
CA GLN A 279 41.61 17.20 1.34
C GLN A 279 41.49 16.09 0.26
N ALA A 280 40.31 15.54 0.08
CA ALA A 280 40.03 14.42 -0.80
C ALA A 280 39.53 14.89 -2.17
N LYS A 281 39.98 14.25 -3.23
CA LYS A 281 39.41 14.45 -4.56
C LYS A 281 38.08 13.69 -4.63
N VAL A 282 36.96 14.40 -4.80
CA VAL A 282 35.64 13.84 -4.92
C VAL A 282 35.18 13.93 -6.37
N ASN A 283 34.74 12.83 -6.93
CA ASN A 283 34.04 12.78 -8.20
C ASN A 283 32.56 12.47 -7.94
N ILE A 284 31.66 13.24 -8.53
CA ILE A 284 30.20 13.15 -8.29
C ILE A 284 29.53 12.49 -9.50
#